data_1c9cc7054622f1d7f7e28ceec457784a
#
_entry.id   1c9cc7054622f1d7f7e28ceec457784a
#
_cell.length_a   1.000
_cell.length_b   1.000
_cell.length_c   1.000
_cell.angle_alpha   90.00
_cell.angle_beta   90.00
_cell.angle_gamma   90.00
#
_symmetry.space_group_name_H-M   'P 1'
#
loop_
_entity.id
_entity.type
_entity.pdbx_description
1 polymer ?
#
loop_
_entity_poly.entity_id
_entity_poly.type
_entity_poly.pdbx_seq_one_letter_code
_entity_poly.pdbx_strand_id
1 'polypeptide(L)'
;MPKFLLMVNHDGGVFDEPMDQWEPADIAAHFDYYAALGRELADSGELSRFTALADPQLAKIVRADGTDAPPLVTVGPFPETAPFLAGFHVLDVASEARALEIAARISAAPGPGGAPTQRPVEVRQVMTDHRGDNTPY
;
A
#
# COMPACT_ATOMS: atom_id res chain seq x y z
N MET A 1 -14.65 -7.90 13.84
CA MET A 1 -15.01 -6.97 12.76
C MET A 1 -14.34 -7.41 11.46
N PRO A 2 -14.90 -7.10 10.31
CA PRO A 2 -14.25 -7.49 9.06
C PRO A 2 -12.92 -6.78 8.87
N LYS A 3 -12.01 -7.46 8.17
CA LYS A 3 -10.70 -6.91 7.83
C LYS A 3 -10.64 -6.61 6.36
N PHE A 4 -9.96 -5.53 6.03
CA PHE A 4 -9.73 -5.09 4.65
C PHE A 4 -8.26 -4.80 4.42
N LEU A 5 -7.80 -5.16 3.23
CA LEU A 5 -6.48 -4.79 2.73
C LEU A 5 -6.68 -3.60 1.79
N LEU A 6 -6.01 -2.49 2.09
CA LEU A 6 -6.02 -1.29 1.26
C LEU A 6 -4.65 -1.17 0.60
N MET A 7 -4.61 -1.34 -0.71
CA MET A 7 -3.38 -1.36 -1.49
C MET A 7 -3.22 -0.07 -2.26
N VAL A 8 -2.12 0.64 -2.01
CA VAL A 8 -1.80 1.89 -2.70
C VAL A 8 -0.93 1.58 -3.90
N ASN A 9 -1.37 2.00 -5.08
CA ASN A 9 -0.60 1.83 -6.31
C ASN A 9 0.53 2.87 -6.39
N HIS A 10 1.67 2.44 -6.91
CA HIS A 10 2.83 3.30 -7.12
C HIS A 10 2.53 4.40 -8.13
N ASP A 11 1.79 4.07 -9.18
CA ASP A 11 1.42 4.97 -10.26
C ASP A 11 -0.08 5.24 -10.26
N GLY A 12 -0.54 6.04 -11.21
CA GLY A 12 -1.96 6.28 -11.44
C GLY A 12 -2.52 7.49 -10.72
N GLY A 13 -1.70 8.24 -9.99
CA GLY A 13 -2.10 9.53 -9.43
C GLY A 13 -1.98 10.66 -10.46
N VAL A 14 -2.19 11.89 -10.01
CA VAL A 14 -2.16 13.07 -10.87
C VAL A 14 -0.77 13.67 -11.06
N PHE A 15 0.23 13.19 -10.31
CA PHE A 15 1.61 13.63 -10.42
C PHE A 15 2.47 12.56 -11.07
N ASP A 16 3.19 12.93 -12.12
CA ASP A 16 4.08 12.02 -12.85
C ASP A 16 5.49 12.00 -12.29
N GLU A 17 5.86 13.03 -11.52
CA GLU A 17 7.20 13.17 -10.98
C GLU A 17 7.46 12.14 -9.87
N PRO A 18 8.59 11.44 -9.88
CA PRO A 18 8.99 10.59 -8.75
C PRO A 18 9.12 11.41 -7.47
N MET A 19 8.81 10.80 -6.34
CA MET A 19 8.85 11.48 -5.04
C MET A 19 10.23 12.08 -4.72
N ASP A 20 11.30 11.44 -5.16
CA ASP A 20 12.67 11.93 -4.94
C ASP A 20 12.97 13.25 -5.66
N GLN A 21 12.13 13.65 -6.62
CA GLN A 21 12.21 14.92 -7.31
C GLN A 21 11.30 16.01 -6.73
N TRP A 22 10.49 15.67 -5.71
CA TRP A 22 9.66 16.65 -5.04
C TRP A 22 10.50 17.59 -4.16
N GLU A 23 9.94 18.77 -3.87
CA GLU A 23 10.55 19.65 -2.87
C GLU A 23 10.63 18.92 -1.51
N PRO A 24 11.71 19.08 -0.74
CA PRO A 24 11.83 18.40 0.57
C PRO A 24 10.67 18.65 1.53
N ALA A 25 10.10 19.85 1.51
CA ALA A 25 8.96 20.18 2.34
C ALA A 25 7.70 19.38 1.94
N ASP A 26 7.52 19.11 0.65
CA ASP A 26 6.39 18.32 0.16
C ASP A 26 6.55 16.85 0.53
N ILE A 27 7.77 16.32 0.47
CA ILE A 27 8.08 14.96 0.92
C ILE A 27 7.77 14.83 2.41
N ALA A 28 8.22 15.78 3.22
CA ALA A 28 7.98 15.77 4.67
C ALA A 28 6.48 15.82 4.97
N ALA A 29 5.73 16.68 4.30
CA ALA A 29 4.29 16.80 4.48
C ALA A 29 3.55 15.51 4.11
N HIS A 30 4.00 14.84 3.06
CA HIS A 30 3.43 13.55 2.65
C HIS A 30 3.59 12.49 3.74
N PHE A 31 4.81 12.32 4.26
CA PHE A 31 5.06 11.35 5.32
C PHE A 31 4.39 11.73 6.64
N ASP A 32 4.34 13.02 6.98
CA ASP A 32 3.65 13.50 8.18
C ASP A 32 2.15 13.19 8.12
N TYR A 33 1.55 13.32 6.95
CA TYR A 33 0.14 12.99 6.73
C TYR A 33 -0.12 11.51 7.03
N TYR A 34 0.70 10.62 6.46
CA TYR A 34 0.57 9.18 6.71
C TYR A 34 0.81 8.83 8.18
N ALA A 35 1.78 9.48 8.82
CA ALA A 35 2.06 9.24 10.22
C ALA A 35 0.88 9.67 11.11
N ALA A 36 0.28 10.82 10.83
CA ALA A 36 -0.88 11.30 11.57
C ALA A 36 -2.10 10.41 11.37
N LEU A 37 -2.37 10.00 10.14
CA LEU A 37 -3.45 9.07 9.82
C LEU A 37 -3.22 7.72 10.53
N GLY A 38 -2.01 7.21 10.49
CA GLY A 38 -1.65 5.95 11.15
C GLY A 38 -1.88 6.01 12.66
N ARG A 39 -1.51 7.11 13.31
CA ARG A 39 -1.75 7.30 14.76
C ARG A 39 -3.24 7.32 15.07
N GLU A 40 -4.01 8.07 14.28
CA GLU A 40 -5.47 8.15 14.46
C GLU A 40 -6.12 6.76 14.36
N LEU A 41 -5.77 6.02 13.33
CA LEU A 41 -6.34 4.68 13.09
C LEU A 41 -5.84 3.65 14.11
N ALA A 42 -4.60 3.78 14.59
CA ALA A 42 -4.09 2.93 15.66
C ALA A 42 -4.83 3.21 16.97
N ASP A 43 -5.05 4.47 17.29
CA ASP A 43 -5.76 4.88 18.51
C ASP A 43 -7.22 4.42 18.49
N SER A 44 -7.87 4.40 17.34
CA SER A 44 -9.23 3.89 17.19
C SER A 44 -9.31 2.36 17.19
N GLY A 45 -8.17 1.67 17.11
CA GLY A 45 -8.13 0.22 17.00
C GLY A 45 -8.36 -0.31 15.59
N GLU A 46 -8.48 0.57 14.60
CA GLU A 46 -8.80 0.18 13.23
C GLU A 46 -7.57 -0.25 12.41
N LEU A 47 -6.38 0.25 12.74
CA LEU A 47 -5.17 -0.11 12.02
C LEU A 47 -4.49 -1.33 12.63
N SER A 48 -4.44 -2.43 11.88
CA SER A 48 -3.65 -3.61 12.27
C SER A 48 -2.21 -3.50 11.79
N ARG A 49 -1.99 -2.99 10.58
CA ARG A 49 -0.66 -2.89 9.97
C ARG A 49 -0.64 -1.85 8.87
N PHE A 50 0.46 -1.15 8.79
CA PHE A 50 0.83 -0.33 7.63
C PHE A 50 2.22 -0.75 7.18
N THR A 51 2.40 -0.95 5.88
CA THR A 51 3.68 -1.35 5.30
C THR A 51 3.93 -0.56 4.02
N ALA A 52 5.08 0.09 3.95
CA ALA A 52 5.58 0.72 2.73
C ALA A 52 6.60 -0.21 2.08
N LEU A 53 6.56 -0.30 0.75
CA LEU A 53 7.45 -1.17 -0.01
C LEU A 53 8.55 -0.35 -0.69
N ALA A 54 9.69 -1.00 -0.91
CA ALA A 54 10.79 -0.41 -1.67
C ALA A 54 10.37 -0.20 -3.14
N ASP A 55 11.17 0.59 -3.86
CA ASP A 55 10.92 0.91 -5.26
C ASP A 55 10.70 -0.37 -6.09
N PRO A 56 9.73 -0.38 -7.01
CA PRO A 56 9.45 -1.55 -7.86
C PRO A 56 10.66 -2.05 -8.65
N GLN A 57 11.63 -1.19 -8.95
CA GLN A 57 12.86 -1.58 -9.65
C GLN A 57 13.70 -2.57 -8.84
N LEU A 58 13.51 -2.63 -7.52
CA LEU A 58 14.19 -3.58 -6.64
C LEU A 58 13.44 -4.89 -6.51
N ALA A 59 12.28 -5.01 -7.11
CA ALA A 59 11.47 -6.23 -7.03
C ALA A 59 12.15 -7.39 -7.76
N LYS A 60 11.87 -8.60 -7.31
CA LYS A 60 12.23 -9.83 -7.99
C LYS A 60 10.98 -10.67 -8.17
N ILE A 61 10.87 -11.28 -9.34
CA ILE A 61 9.76 -12.20 -9.65
C ILE A 61 10.34 -13.61 -9.63
N VAL A 62 9.75 -14.49 -8.84
CA VAL A 62 10.21 -15.86 -8.71
C VAL A 62 9.10 -16.80 -9.16
N ARG A 63 9.45 -17.72 -10.03
CA ARG A 63 8.50 -18.73 -10.51
C ARG A 63 9.15 -20.11 -10.41
N ALA A 64 8.40 -21.08 -9.93
CA ALA A 64 8.86 -22.47 -9.93
C ALA A 64 8.98 -22.98 -11.36
N ASP A 65 10.06 -23.69 -11.64
CA ASP A 65 10.31 -24.31 -12.95
C ASP A 65 10.18 -25.83 -12.82
N GLY A 66 9.02 -26.28 -12.38
CA GLY A 66 8.76 -27.69 -12.11
C GLY A 66 9.01 -28.04 -10.63
N THR A 67 8.99 -29.34 -10.31
CA THR A 67 9.07 -29.82 -8.93
C THR A 67 10.49 -29.86 -8.40
N ASP A 68 11.47 -30.21 -9.25
CA ASP A 68 12.85 -30.50 -8.84
C ASP A 68 13.87 -29.53 -9.46
N ALA A 69 13.44 -28.64 -10.35
CA ALA A 69 14.32 -27.66 -10.98
C ALA A 69 14.50 -26.42 -10.08
N PRO A 70 15.63 -25.69 -10.20
CA PRO A 70 15.79 -24.42 -9.54
C PRO A 70 14.71 -23.42 -10.01
N PRO A 71 14.27 -22.50 -9.17
CA PRO A 71 13.29 -21.50 -9.56
C PRO A 71 13.85 -20.52 -10.59
N LEU A 72 12.94 -19.99 -11.42
CA LEU A 72 13.26 -18.89 -12.32
C LEU A 72 13.13 -17.58 -11.55
N VAL A 73 14.16 -16.74 -11.59
CA VAL A 73 14.19 -15.44 -10.90
C VAL A 73 14.40 -14.34 -11.94
N THR A 74 13.47 -13.39 -11.99
CA THR A 74 13.56 -12.20 -12.84
C THR A 74 13.74 -10.97 -11.96
N VAL A 75 14.64 -10.07 -12.34
CA VAL A 75 14.90 -8.81 -11.62
C VAL A 75 13.96 -7.72 -12.14
N GLY A 76 13.37 -6.97 -11.19
CA GLY A 76 12.42 -5.91 -11.50
C GLY A 76 11.00 -6.44 -11.78
N PRO A 77 10.00 -5.54 -11.77
CA PRO A 77 8.63 -5.93 -12.08
C PRO A 77 8.47 -6.11 -13.60
N PHE A 78 7.45 -6.89 -13.98
CA PHE A 78 7.05 -6.92 -15.38
C PHE A 78 6.37 -5.60 -15.74
N PRO A 79 6.82 -4.86 -16.77
CA PRO A 79 6.19 -3.59 -17.17
C PRO A 79 4.69 -3.72 -17.45
N GLU A 80 4.27 -4.86 -17.98
CA GLU A 80 2.88 -5.15 -18.30
C GLU A 80 2.00 -5.43 -17.08
N THR A 81 2.58 -5.59 -15.89
CA THR A 81 1.82 -5.82 -14.66
C THR A 81 1.54 -4.54 -13.87
N ALA A 82 1.85 -3.38 -14.43
CA ALA A 82 1.48 -2.12 -13.82
C ALA A 82 -0.06 -2.03 -13.68
N PRO A 83 -0.57 -1.36 -12.62
CA PRO A 83 0.16 -0.58 -11.62
C PRO A 83 0.86 -1.45 -10.57
N PHE A 84 1.95 -0.93 -10.03
CA PHE A 84 2.74 -1.62 -9.02
C PHE A 84 2.33 -1.21 -7.62
N LEU A 85 2.38 -2.15 -6.68
CA LEU A 85 2.05 -1.90 -5.27
C LEU A 85 3.15 -1.05 -4.62
N ALA A 86 2.76 0.09 -4.03
CA ALA A 86 3.68 0.95 -3.28
C ALA A 86 3.66 0.64 -1.77
N GLY A 87 2.51 0.22 -1.26
CA GLY A 87 2.33 -0.09 0.15
C GLY A 87 0.90 -0.50 0.44
N PHE A 88 0.65 -0.90 1.67
CA PHE A 88 -0.69 -1.33 2.04
C PHE A 88 -0.98 -1.09 3.51
N HIS A 89 -2.29 -0.96 3.81
CA HIS A 89 -2.81 -0.93 5.17
C HIS A 89 -3.69 -2.16 5.37
N VAL A 90 -3.59 -2.77 6.53
CA VAL A 90 -4.53 -3.80 6.97
C VAL A 90 -5.42 -3.19 8.03
N LEU A 91 -6.72 -3.15 7.78
CA LEU A 91 -7.70 -2.52 8.66
C LEU A 91 -8.65 -3.56 9.28
N ASP A 92 -9.03 -3.30 10.51
CA ASP A 92 -10.09 -4.01 11.21
C ASP A 92 -11.19 -2.99 11.51
N VAL A 93 -12.24 -2.98 10.69
CA VAL A 93 -13.23 -1.89 10.68
C VAL A 93 -14.66 -2.43 10.78
N ALA A 94 -15.58 -1.56 11.17
CA ALA A 94 -16.97 -1.94 11.38
C ALA A 94 -17.70 -2.33 10.09
N SER A 95 -17.28 -1.76 8.94
CA SER A 95 -17.99 -1.95 7.67
C SER A 95 -17.07 -1.66 6.49
N GLU A 96 -17.48 -2.12 5.31
CA GLU A 96 -16.83 -1.75 4.06
C GLU A 96 -16.89 -0.25 3.82
N ALA A 97 -18.02 0.39 4.15
CA ALA A 97 -18.16 1.84 4.01
C ALA A 97 -17.06 2.59 4.77
N ARG A 98 -16.71 2.14 5.98
CA ARG A 98 -15.60 2.72 6.74
C ARG A 98 -14.27 2.49 6.05
N ALA A 99 -14.03 1.31 5.50
CA ALA A 99 -12.81 1.03 4.74
C ALA A 99 -12.68 1.97 3.53
N LEU A 100 -13.78 2.24 2.82
CA LEU A 100 -13.78 3.15 1.67
C LEU A 100 -13.49 4.60 2.10
N GLU A 101 -14.01 5.05 3.24
CA GLU A 101 -13.68 6.38 3.79
C GLU A 101 -12.18 6.52 4.06
N ILE A 102 -11.60 5.50 4.68
CA ILE A 102 -10.16 5.50 4.98
C ILE A 102 -9.34 5.46 3.69
N ALA A 103 -9.77 4.66 2.71
CA ALA A 103 -9.10 4.60 1.39
C ALA A 103 -9.09 5.97 0.71
N ALA A 104 -10.20 6.71 0.78
CA ALA A 104 -10.28 8.07 0.24
C ALA A 104 -9.27 9.00 0.91
N ARG A 105 -9.11 8.90 2.22
CA ARG A 105 -8.12 9.70 2.97
C ARG A 105 -6.69 9.32 2.56
N ILE A 106 -6.41 8.05 2.35
CA ILE A 106 -5.09 7.59 1.88
C ILE A 106 -4.81 8.18 0.50
N SER A 107 -5.78 8.11 -0.42
CA SER A 107 -5.64 8.65 -1.77
C SER A 107 -5.44 10.18 -1.77
N ALA A 108 -5.93 10.86 -0.76
CA ALA A 108 -5.83 12.31 -0.62
C ALA A 108 -4.50 12.77 0.02
N ALA A 109 -3.55 11.88 0.29
CA ALA A 109 -2.25 12.27 0.84
C ALA A 109 -1.60 13.35 -0.04
N PRO A 110 -1.02 14.40 0.58
CA PRO A 110 -0.52 15.54 -0.17
C PRO A 110 0.72 15.16 -1.01
N GLY A 111 0.78 15.71 -2.21
CA GLY A 111 1.91 15.66 -3.10
C GLY A 111 2.50 17.05 -3.30
N PRO A 112 3.11 17.35 -4.47
CA PRO A 112 3.68 18.66 -4.77
C PRO A 112 2.67 19.78 -4.54
N GLY A 113 3.10 20.82 -3.85
CA GLY A 113 2.26 21.97 -3.51
C GLY A 113 1.14 21.68 -2.53
N GLY A 114 1.14 20.53 -1.87
CA GLY A 114 0.12 20.12 -0.92
C GLY A 114 -1.16 19.57 -1.56
N ALA A 115 -1.21 19.47 -2.90
CA ALA A 115 -2.37 18.93 -3.59
C ALA A 115 -2.45 17.40 -3.41
N PRO A 116 -3.67 16.83 -3.31
CA PRO A 116 -3.83 15.38 -3.19
C PRO A 116 -3.18 14.64 -4.36
N THR A 117 -2.46 13.57 -4.07
CA THR A 117 -1.83 12.74 -5.11
C THR A 117 -2.86 11.99 -5.95
N GLN A 118 -4.01 11.67 -5.39
CA GLN A 118 -5.08 10.91 -6.02
C GLN A 118 -4.61 9.54 -6.54
N ARG A 119 -3.65 8.93 -5.87
CA ARG A 119 -3.23 7.56 -6.21
C ARG A 119 -4.38 6.60 -5.93
N PRO A 120 -4.70 5.71 -6.87
CA PRO A 120 -5.73 4.72 -6.63
C PRO A 120 -5.41 3.81 -5.45
N VAL A 121 -6.44 3.49 -4.66
CA VAL A 121 -6.33 2.57 -3.54
C VAL A 121 -7.31 1.43 -3.78
N GLU A 122 -6.78 0.22 -3.96
CA GLU A 122 -7.63 -0.96 -4.10
C GLU A 122 -8.04 -1.43 -2.71
N VAL A 123 -9.34 -1.66 -2.51
CA VAL A 123 -9.91 -2.12 -1.24
C VAL A 123 -10.41 -3.54 -1.41
N ARG A 124 -9.85 -4.49 -0.66
CA ARG A 124 -10.27 -5.89 -0.74
C ARG A 124 -10.49 -6.45 0.64
N GLN A 125 -11.60 -7.14 0.83
CA GLN A 125 -11.87 -7.82 2.09
C GLN A 125 -10.91 -9.00 2.26
N VAL A 126 -10.37 -9.15 3.46
CA VAL A 126 -9.53 -10.29 3.81
C VAL A 126 -10.45 -11.49 4.05
N MET A 127 -10.21 -12.58 3.32
CA MET A 127 -11.00 -13.81 3.46
C MET A 127 -10.49 -14.64 4.64
N THR A 128 -9.17 -14.82 4.73
CA THR A 128 -8.52 -15.53 5.83
C THR A 128 -7.24 -14.81 6.21
N ASP A 129 -6.90 -14.83 7.48
CA ASP A 129 -5.68 -14.22 8.00
C ASP A 129 -5.06 -15.19 9.01
N HIS A 130 -3.75 -15.37 8.95
CA HIS A 130 -3.04 -16.33 9.77
C HIS A 130 -1.83 -15.69 10.43
N ARG A 131 -1.60 -16.06 11.69
CA ARG A 131 -0.35 -15.70 12.38
C ARG A 131 0.80 -16.54 11.84
N GLY A 132 2.02 -16.17 12.24
CA GLY A 132 3.21 -16.92 11.86
C GLY A 132 3.21 -18.39 12.27
N ASP A 133 2.39 -18.77 13.27
CA ASP A 133 2.17 -20.15 13.70
C ASP A 133 1.00 -20.82 12.97
N ASN A 134 0.49 -20.19 11.91
CA ASN A 134 -0.64 -20.65 11.11
C ASN A 134 -1.99 -20.66 11.84
N THR A 135 -2.11 -19.95 12.96
CA THR A 135 -3.37 -19.79 13.68
C THR A 135 -4.18 -18.65 13.08
N PRO A 136 -5.48 -18.82 12.78
CA PRO A 136 -6.33 -17.71 12.31
C PRO A 136 -6.44 -16.61 13.36
N TYR A 137 -6.51 -15.37 12.90
CA TYR A 137 -6.74 -14.20 13.77
C TYR A 137 -8.18 -14.19 14.29
#